data_f210f8740918c38a8570dc4f06740691
#
_entry.id   f210f8740918c38a8570dc4f06740691
#
_cell.length_a   1.000
_cell.length_b   1.000
_cell.length_c   1.000
_cell.angle_alpha   90.00
_cell.angle_beta   90.00
_cell.angle_gamma   90.00
#
_symmetry.space_group_name_H-M   'P 1'
#
loop_
_entity.id
_entity.type
_entity.pdbx_description
1 polymer ?
#
loop_
_entity_poly.entity_id
_entity_poly.type
_entity_poly.pdbx_seq_one_letter_code
_entity_poly.pdbx_strand_id
1 'polypeptide(L)'
;MLQIRDAQSSDVAQIARVHTHVWRETMRALAPPSAFEALDANHRLRYWTAKLADDDPHQHVAIAEIGSQVVGIGAVGRPSDPIFGSRAEIKNLYVMPDDQGQGIGTRILKDLAAHAEASGYRSVALGVVKGNERAAGFYEALGAKKIGEFRDPGPIWRSDNVVYGWDEIDQLLS
;
A
#
# COMPACT_ATOMS: atom_id res chain seq x y z
N MET A 1 -21.27 8.13 -3.42
CA MET A 1 -21.23 6.69 -3.10
C MET A 1 -19.80 6.21 -3.25
N LEU A 2 -19.31 5.44 -2.31
CA LEU A 2 -17.96 4.87 -2.33
C LEU A 2 -17.89 3.69 -3.31
N GLN A 3 -16.94 3.74 -4.22
CA GLN A 3 -16.64 2.67 -5.16
C GLN A 3 -15.17 2.27 -5.05
N ILE A 4 -14.89 0.96 -5.06
CA ILE A 4 -13.54 0.41 -5.25
C ILE A 4 -13.46 -0.08 -6.69
N ARG A 5 -12.44 0.34 -7.42
CA ARG A 5 -12.24 -0.06 -8.82
C ARG A 5 -10.77 -0.10 -9.20
N ASP A 6 -10.48 -0.73 -10.32
CA ASP A 6 -9.14 -0.74 -10.90
C ASP A 6 -8.72 0.68 -11.28
N ALA A 7 -7.45 0.99 -11.01
CA ALA A 7 -6.87 2.27 -11.41
C ALA A 7 -6.61 2.30 -12.92
N GLN A 8 -6.80 3.46 -13.51
CA GLN A 8 -6.54 3.72 -14.92
C GLN A 8 -5.44 4.79 -15.05
N SER A 9 -4.82 4.88 -16.23
CA SER A 9 -3.78 5.88 -16.49
C SER A 9 -4.26 7.32 -16.24
N SER A 10 -5.54 7.58 -16.44
CA SER A 10 -6.15 8.90 -16.17
C SER A 10 -6.23 9.24 -14.66
N ASP A 11 -6.06 8.24 -13.78
CA ASP A 11 -6.12 8.47 -12.33
C ASP A 11 -4.77 8.89 -11.74
N VAL A 12 -3.69 8.84 -12.50
CA VAL A 12 -2.33 8.96 -11.99
C VAL A 12 -2.10 10.24 -11.16
N ALA A 13 -2.66 11.36 -11.58
CA ALA A 13 -2.51 12.62 -10.86
C ALA A 13 -3.18 12.59 -9.48
N GLN A 14 -4.38 12.03 -9.40
CA GLN A 14 -5.10 11.88 -8.13
C GLN A 14 -4.43 10.85 -7.21
N ILE A 15 -3.95 9.74 -7.78
CA ILE A 15 -3.21 8.72 -7.02
C ILE A 15 -1.94 9.32 -6.41
N ALA A 16 -1.15 10.03 -7.19
CA ALA A 16 0.07 10.69 -6.72
C ALA A 16 -0.24 11.73 -5.63
N ARG A 17 -1.34 12.47 -5.76
CA ARG A 17 -1.80 13.42 -4.75
C ARG A 17 -2.11 12.73 -3.43
N VAL A 18 -2.89 11.65 -3.45
CA VAL A 18 -3.23 10.89 -2.23
C VAL A 18 -1.97 10.34 -1.60
N HIS A 19 -1.09 9.71 -2.38
CA HIS A 19 0.16 9.13 -1.87
C HIS A 19 1.04 10.21 -1.21
N THR A 20 1.27 11.31 -1.89
CA THR A 20 2.10 12.40 -1.36
C THR A 20 1.53 12.97 -0.05
N HIS A 21 0.24 13.26 -0.04
CA HIS A 21 -0.41 13.85 1.12
C HIS A 21 -0.38 12.91 2.34
N VAL A 22 -0.85 11.68 2.17
CA VAL A 22 -0.97 10.73 3.28
C VAL A 22 0.42 10.33 3.79
N TRP A 23 1.38 10.11 2.90
CA TRP A 23 2.75 9.75 3.29
C TRP A 23 3.39 10.87 4.14
N ARG A 24 3.23 12.13 3.74
CA ARG A 24 3.77 13.27 4.49
C ARG A 24 3.17 13.36 5.88
N GLU A 25 1.86 13.20 6.01
CA GLU A 25 1.18 13.20 7.30
C GLU A 25 1.67 12.05 8.18
N THR A 26 1.69 10.84 7.63
CA THR A 26 2.06 9.62 8.36
C THR A 26 3.52 9.62 8.80
N MET A 27 4.42 10.08 7.95
CA MET A 27 5.86 10.01 8.16
C MET A 27 6.45 11.26 8.80
N ARG A 28 5.64 12.23 9.18
CA ARG A 28 6.09 13.53 9.72
C ARG A 28 7.13 13.39 10.84
N ALA A 29 6.93 12.45 11.75
CA ALA A 29 7.83 12.22 12.88
C ALA A 29 8.82 11.05 12.65
N LEU A 30 8.75 10.36 11.51
CA LEU A 30 9.49 9.12 11.26
C LEU A 30 10.57 9.27 10.20
N ALA A 31 10.29 10.00 9.12
CA ALA A 31 11.21 10.13 7.99
C ALA A 31 12.15 11.33 8.18
N PRO A 32 13.41 11.23 7.67
CA PRO A 32 14.34 12.35 7.69
C PRO A 32 13.93 13.43 6.67
N PRO A 33 14.36 14.70 6.86
CA PRO A 33 14.03 15.79 5.93
C PRO A 33 14.40 15.50 4.47
N SER A 34 15.52 14.82 4.23
CA SER A 34 15.97 14.45 2.88
C SER A 34 14.98 13.55 2.15
N ALA A 35 14.26 12.68 2.89
CA ALA A 35 13.24 11.83 2.30
C ALA A 35 12.02 12.66 1.87
N PHE A 36 11.61 13.67 2.64
CA PHE A 36 10.53 14.57 2.27
C PHE A 36 10.85 15.38 1.02
N GLU A 37 12.10 15.81 0.86
CA GLU A 37 12.54 16.55 -0.33
C GLU A 37 12.53 15.66 -1.57
N ALA A 38 13.08 14.44 -1.46
CA ALA A 38 13.23 13.52 -2.58
C ALA A 38 11.91 12.88 -3.01
N LEU A 39 11.04 12.52 -2.05
CA LEU A 39 9.75 11.87 -2.28
C LEU A 39 8.64 12.92 -2.44
N ASP A 40 8.83 13.83 -3.35
CA ASP A 40 7.90 14.92 -3.65
C ASP A 40 6.78 14.48 -4.61
N ALA A 41 5.88 15.41 -4.93
CA ALA A 41 4.76 15.14 -5.83
C ALA A 41 5.22 14.69 -7.22
N ASN A 42 6.30 15.26 -7.75
CA ASN A 42 6.84 14.87 -9.06
C ASN A 42 7.42 13.45 -9.04
N HIS A 43 8.12 13.08 -7.97
CA HIS A 43 8.61 11.70 -7.80
C HIS A 43 7.42 10.72 -7.78
N ARG A 44 6.38 11.03 -7.03
CA ARG A 44 5.19 10.17 -6.94
C ARG A 44 4.46 10.05 -8.26
N LEU A 45 4.38 11.15 -9.01
CA LEU A 45 3.77 11.15 -10.34
C LEU A 45 4.52 10.21 -11.29
N ARG A 46 5.85 10.28 -11.33
CA ARG A 46 6.67 9.38 -12.15
C ARG A 46 6.53 7.92 -11.71
N TYR A 47 6.53 7.67 -10.40
CA TYR A 47 6.38 6.33 -9.83
C TYR A 47 5.06 5.69 -10.28
N TRP A 48 3.95 6.40 -10.11
CA TRP A 48 2.64 5.86 -10.45
C TRP A 48 2.40 5.76 -11.95
N THR A 49 2.95 6.68 -12.74
CA THR A 49 2.91 6.58 -14.21
C THR A 49 3.58 5.29 -14.68
N ALA A 50 4.76 4.98 -14.16
CA ALA A 50 5.47 3.76 -14.50
C ALA A 50 4.72 2.51 -14.01
N LYS A 51 4.20 2.56 -12.79
CA LYS A 51 3.48 1.43 -12.20
C LYS A 51 2.19 1.10 -12.97
N LEU A 52 1.43 2.09 -13.37
CA LEU A 52 0.20 1.87 -14.14
C LEU A 52 0.46 1.46 -15.60
N ALA A 53 1.66 1.71 -16.12
CA ALA A 53 2.07 1.24 -17.44
C ALA A 53 2.66 -0.17 -17.44
N ASP A 54 2.97 -0.73 -16.26
CA ASP A 54 3.50 -2.08 -16.12
C ASP A 54 2.36 -3.10 -16.36
N ASP A 55 2.61 -4.06 -17.25
CA ASP A 55 1.65 -5.09 -17.64
C ASP A 55 1.84 -6.43 -16.90
N ASP A 56 2.64 -6.48 -15.84
CA ASP A 56 2.80 -7.68 -15.03
C ASP A 56 1.44 -8.12 -14.47
N PRO A 57 0.93 -9.31 -14.81
CA PRO A 57 -0.39 -9.76 -14.37
C PRO A 57 -0.49 -9.98 -12.85
N HIS A 58 0.64 -10.07 -12.14
CA HIS A 58 0.65 -10.17 -10.67
C HIS A 58 0.44 -8.81 -10.01
N GLN A 59 0.64 -7.72 -10.76
CA GLN A 59 0.46 -6.37 -10.25
C GLN A 59 -0.98 -5.92 -10.40
N HIS A 60 -1.50 -5.28 -9.35
CA HIS A 60 -2.82 -4.69 -9.37
C HIS A 60 -2.83 -3.41 -8.57
N VAL A 61 -3.46 -2.39 -9.10
CA VAL A 61 -3.66 -1.11 -8.41
C VAL A 61 -5.15 -0.84 -8.33
N ALA A 62 -5.63 -0.67 -7.10
CA ALA A 62 -7.02 -0.34 -6.81
C ALA A 62 -7.13 1.08 -6.26
N ILE A 63 -8.22 1.74 -6.56
CA ILE A 63 -8.55 3.03 -5.97
C ILE A 63 -9.93 2.99 -5.30
N ALA A 64 -10.07 3.81 -4.28
CA ALA A 64 -11.36 4.13 -3.67
C ALA A 64 -11.78 5.52 -4.14
N GLU A 65 -12.96 5.61 -4.70
CA GLU A 65 -13.49 6.84 -5.29
C GLU A 65 -14.82 7.21 -4.64
N ILE A 66 -14.97 8.47 -4.30
CA ILE A 66 -16.25 9.05 -3.82
C ILE A 66 -16.60 10.20 -4.77
N GLY A 67 -17.71 10.08 -5.49
CA GLY A 67 -18.01 10.99 -6.59
C GLY A 67 -16.95 10.85 -7.68
N SER A 68 -16.22 11.92 -7.97
CA SER A 68 -15.11 11.93 -8.93
C SER A 68 -13.74 12.08 -8.25
N GLN A 69 -13.68 11.92 -6.93
CA GLN A 69 -12.43 12.09 -6.18
C GLN A 69 -11.87 10.75 -5.70
N VAL A 70 -10.59 10.53 -5.95
CA VAL A 70 -9.85 9.41 -5.37
C VAL A 70 -9.51 9.77 -3.93
N VAL A 71 -9.98 8.95 -2.99
CA VAL A 71 -9.78 9.12 -1.55
C VAL A 71 -8.92 8.02 -0.93
N GLY A 72 -8.66 6.96 -1.67
CA GLY A 72 -7.81 5.87 -1.22
C GLY A 72 -7.15 5.16 -2.38
N ILE A 73 -6.00 4.56 -2.12
CA ILE A 73 -5.23 3.82 -3.12
C ILE A 73 -4.59 2.59 -2.48
N GLY A 74 -4.39 1.57 -3.29
CA GLY A 74 -3.64 0.37 -2.88
C GLY A 74 -2.98 -0.29 -4.07
N ALA A 75 -1.90 -1.03 -3.80
CA ALA A 75 -1.22 -1.82 -4.82
C ALA A 75 -0.70 -3.11 -4.24
N VAL A 76 -0.77 -4.18 -5.02
CA VAL A 76 -0.22 -5.50 -4.70
C VAL A 76 0.61 -5.97 -5.89
N GLY A 77 1.62 -6.77 -5.63
CA GLY A 77 2.45 -7.34 -6.70
C GLY A 77 3.41 -8.39 -6.17
N ARG A 78 4.41 -8.69 -7.00
CA ARG A 78 5.47 -9.65 -6.65
C ARG A 78 6.29 -9.13 -5.47
N PRO A 79 6.75 -9.99 -4.57
CA PRO A 79 7.55 -9.57 -3.43
C PRO A 79 8.88 -8.93 -3.88
N SER A 80 9.25 -7.84 -3.22
CA SER A 80 10.47 -7.09 -3.52
C SER A 80 11.65 -7.43 -2.63
N ASP A 81 11.45 -8.24 -1.60
CA ASP A 81 12.49 -8.63 -0.64
C ASP A 81 12.30 -10.10 -0.23
N PRO A 82 13.41 -10.86 0.00
CA PRO A 82 13.33 -12.26 0.42
C PRO A 82 12.51 -12.54 1.68
N ILE A 83 12.36 -11.54 2.56
CA ILE A 83 11.56 -11.68 3.80
C ILE A 83 10.10 -12.04 3.51
N PHE A 84 9.58 -11.63 2.35
CA PHE A 84 8.21 -11.94 1.96
C PHE A 84 8.02 -13.41 1.53
N GLY A 85 9.10 -14.09 1.19
CA GLY A 85 9.04 -15.48 0.74
C GLY A 85 8.15 -15.65 -0.50
N SER A 86 7.19 -16.55 -0.44
CA SER A 86 6.24 -16.84 -1.52
C SER A 86 4.94 -16.00 -1.44
N ARG A 87 4.89 -15.02 -0.55
CA ARG A 87 3.72 -14.15 -0.36
C ARG A 87 3.67 -13.06 -1.42
N ALA A 88 2.48 -12.65 -1.82
CA ALA A 88 2.33 -11.40 -2.54
C ALA A 88 2.59 -10.23 -1.59
N GLU A 89 3.13 -9.15 -2.11
CA GLU A 89 3.40 -7.95 -1.33
C GLU A 89 2.36 -6.87 -1.59
N ILE A 90 1.70 -6.43 -0.52
CA ILE A 90 0.91 -5.19 -0.53
C ILE A 90 1.91 -4.04 -0.45
N LYS A 91 2.07 -3.32 -1.54
CA LYS A 91 3.15 -2.31 -1.67
C LYS A 91 2.73 -0.91 -1.24
N ASN A 92 1.44 -0.62 -1.36
CA ASN A 92 0.87 0.68 -1.01
C ASN A 92 -0.53 0.46 -0.47
N LEU A 93 -0.88 1.20 0.57
CA LEU A 93 -2.25 1.31 1.08
C LEU A 93 -2.38 2.65 1.81
N TYR A 94 -3.08 3.58 1.20
CA TYR A 94 -3.24 4.94 1.72
C TYR A 94 -4.69 5.39 1.58
N VAL A 95 -5.24 5.98 2.65
CA VAL A 95 -6.58 6.58 2.66
C VAL A 95 -6.44 8.01 3.18
N MET A 96 -7.08 8.95 2.50
CA MET A 96 -7.08 10.36 2.91
C MET A 96 -7.54 10.50 4.35
N PRO A 97 -6.90 11.37 5.15
CA PRO A 97 -7.19 11.48 6.58
C PRO A 97 -8.67 11.69 6.90
N ASP A 98 -9.37 12.53 6.13
CA ASP A 98 -10.78 12.83 6.35
C ASP A 98 -11.71 11.66 6.05
N ASP A 99 -11.22 10.66 5.31
CA ASP A 99 -11.99 9.50 4.88
C ASP A 99 -11.60 8.22 5.65
N GLN A 100 -10.68 8.32 6.60
CA GLN A 100 -10.28 7.19 7.45
C GLN A 100 -11.38 6.85 8.47
N GLY A 101 -11.32 5.61 9.00
CA GLY A 101 -12.30 5.15 9.99
C GLY A 101 -13.64 4.74 9.39
N GLN A 102 -13.79 4.69 8.08
CA GLN A 102 -15.01 4.34 7.36
C GLN A 102 -14.93 2.98 6.65
N GLY A 103 -13.87 2.20 6.94
CA GLY A 103 -13.69 0.87 6.35
C GLY A 103 -13.10 0.88 4.94
N ILE A 104 -12.69 2.04 4.42
CA ILE A 104 -12.16 2.16 3.05
C ILE A 104 -10.87 1.35 2.89
N GLY A 105 -9.94 1.49 3.85
CA GLY A 105 -8.68 0.75 3.83
C GLY A 105 -8.89 -0.77 3.82
N THR A 106 -9.82 -1.26 4.62
CA THR A 106 -10.18 -2.67 4.66
C THR A 106 -10.75 -3.14 3.31
N ARG A 107 -11.59 -2.34 2.67
CA ARG A 107 -12.18 -2.70 1.36
C ARG A 107 -11.11 -2.74 0.27
N ILE A 108 -10.18 -1.78 0.26
CA ILE A 108 -9.04 -1.80 -0.68
C ILE A 108 -8.19 -3.04 -0.42
N LEU A 109 -7.83 -3.30 0.83
CA LEU A 109 -6.99 -4.44 1.19
C LEU A 109 -7.62 -5.77 0.75
N LYS A 110 -8.92 -5.94 0.93
CA LYS A 110 -9.64 -7.13 0.46
C LYS A 110 -9.61 -7.27 -1.07
N ASP A 111 -9.75 -6.17 -1.79
CA ASP A 111 -9.67 -6.17 -3.25
C ASP A 111 -8.27 -6.61 -3.73
N LEU A 112 -7.22 -6.07 -3.11
CA LEU A 112 -5.84 -6.46 -3.40
C LEU A 112 -5.58 -7.94 -3.09
N ALA A 113 -6.08 -8.42 -1.97
CA ALA A 113 -5.94 -9.82 -1.56
C ALA A 113 -6.67 -10.77 -2.52
N ALA A 114 -7.86 -10.39 -2.98
CA ALA A 114 -8.61 -11.17 -3.97
C ALA A 114 -7.85 -11.28 -5.30
N HIS A 115 -7.21 -10.19 -5.73
CA HIS A 115 -6.37 -10.21 -6.94
C HIS A 115 -5.15 -11.13 -6.74
N ALA A 116 -4.48 -11.05 -5.58
CA ALA A 116 -3.35 -11.91 -5.26
C ALA A 116 -3.77 -13.39 -5.28
N GLU A 117 -4.91 -13.74 -4.71
CA GLU A 117 -5.45 -15.10 -4.73
C GLU A 117 -5.71 -15.57 -6.18
N ALA A 118 -6.33 -14.73 -6.99
CA ALA A 118 -6.58 -15.03 -8.41
C ALA A 118 -5.28 -15.21 -9.21
N SER A 119 -4.19 -14.59 -8.77
CA SER A 119 -2.85 -14.74 -9.35
C SER A 119 -2.07 -15.95 -8.83
N GLY A 120 -2.67 -16.76 -7.96
CA GLY A 120 -2.08 -18.00 -7.45
C GLY A 120 -1.38 -17.89 -6.11
N TYR A 121 -1.39 -16.74 -5.45
CA TYR A 121 -0.83 -16.60 -4.11
C TYR A 121 -1.81 -17.15 -3.05
N ARG A 122 -1.25 -17.74 -2.00
CA ARG A 122 -2.03 -18.22 -0.85
C ARG A 122 -1.94 -17.29 0.34
N SER A 123 -0.95 -16.42 0.34
CA SER A 123 -0.64 -15.53 1.45
C SER A 123 -0.21 -14.16 0.94
N VAL A 124 -0.44 -13.14 1.77
CA VAL A 124 -0.04 -11.76 1.49
C VAL A 124 0.67 -11.18 2.72
N ALA A 125 1.56 -10.24 2.48
CA ALA A 125 2.25 -9.52 3.54
C ALA A 125 2.58 -8.10 3.10
N LEU A 126 2.97 -7.27 4.07
CA LEU A 126 3.34 -5.88 3.83
C LEU A 126 4.36 -5.41 4.85
N GLY A 127 5.13 -4.39 4.49
CA GLY A 127 6.06 -3.71 5.37
C GLY A 127 5.44 -2.46 5.96
N VAL A 128 5.65 -2.27 7.26
CA VAL A 128 5.24 -1.07 7.99
C VAL A 128 6.50 -0.41 8.55
N VAL A 129 6.68 0.87 8.31
CA VAL A 129 7.80 1.61 8.88
C VAL A 129 7.75 1.52 10.41
N LYS A 130 8.87 1.15 11.01
CA LYS A 130 8.98 1.00 12.46
C LYS A 130 8.64 2.32 13.16
N GLY A 131 7.71 2.27 14.11
CA GLY A 131 7.18 3.47 14.75
C GLY A 131 5.81 3.91 14.23
N ASN A 132 5.36 3.40 13.09
CA ASN A 132 4.01 3.65 12.58
C ASN A 132 3.01 2.70 13.29
N GLU A 133 2.75 3.00 14.55
CA GLU A 133 1.91 2.16 15.43
C GLU A 133 0.45 2.10 14.96
N ARG A 134 -0.04 3.15 14.34
CA ARG A 134 -1.41 3.20 13.82
C ARG A 134 -1.63 2.18 12.70
N ALA A 135 -0.68 2.11 11.75
CA ALA A 135 -0.75 1.13 10.66
C ALA A 135 -0.60 -0.29 11.21
N ALA A 136 0.38 -0.52 12.10
CA ALA A 136 0.58 -1.82 12.72
C ALA A 136 -0.69 -2.31 13.43
N GLY A 137 -1.31 -1.46 14.25
CA GLY A 137 -2.55 -1.78 14.95
C GLY A 137 -3.71 -2.07 13.99
N PHE A 138 -3.81 -1.35 12.89
CA PHE A 138 -4.82 -1.60 11.86
C PHE A 138 -4.69 -3.00 11.26
N TYR A 139 -3.48 -3.40 10.88
CA TYR A 139 -3.25 -4.72 10.30
C TYR A 139 -3.41 -5.85 11.32
N GLU A 140 -2.93 -5.66 12.54
CA GLU A 140 -3.11 -6.64 13.61
C GLU A 140 -4.60 -6.85 13.94
N ALA A 141 -5.39 -5.78 13.95
CA ALA A 141 -6.84 -5.86 14.16
C ALA A 141 -7.55 -6.68 13.07
N LEU A 142 -6.97 -6.76 11.86
CA LEU A 142 -7.45 -7.60 10.77
C LEU A 142 -6.86 -9.00 10.77
N GLY A 143 -6.11 -9.37 11.81
CA GLY A 143 -5.57 -10.72 11.99
C GLY A 143 -4.16 -10.91 11.46
N ALA A 144 -3.48 -9.87 11.01
CA ALA A 144 -2.09 -9.97 10.58
C ALA A 144 -1.16 -10.34 11.73
N LYS A 145 -0.14 -11.11 11.42
CA LYS A 145 0.92 -11.49 12.37
C LYS A 145 2.25 -10.91 11.93
N LYS A 146 3.07 -10.54 12.89
CA LYS A 146 4.45 -10.14 12.62
C LYS A 146 5.22 -11.33 12.06
N ILE A 147 5.85 -11.14 10.90
CA ILE A 147 6.66 -12.17 10.22
C ILE A 147 8.14 -11.93 10.48
N GLY A 148 8.59 -10.68 10.46
CA GLY A 148 9.98 -10.32 10.63
C GLY A 148 10.23 -8.84 10.44
N GLU A 149 11.49 -8.50 10.20
CA GLU A 149 11.91 -7.11 9.99
C GLU A 149 12.89 -7.05 8.81
N PHE A 150 12.92 -5.92 8.13
CA PHE A 150 13.91 -5.67 7.10
C PHE A 150 14.21 -4.17 7.01
N ARG A 151 15.36 -3.85 6.43
CA ARG A 151 15.74 -2.48 6.12
C ARG A 151 15.58 -2.23 4.63
N ASP A 152 14.89 -1.15 4.28
CA ASP A 152 14.77 -0.72 2.89
C ASP A 152 16.17 -0.43 2.33
N PRO A 153 16.52 -0.96 1.13
CA PRO A 153 17.84 -0.74 0.56
C PRO A 153 18.12 0.72 0.14
N GLY A 154 17.11 1.56 0.13
CA GLY A 154 17.24 2.95 -0.35
C GLY A 154 17.28 3.01 -1.87
N PRO A 155 17.91 4.04 -2.46
CA PRO A 155 18.85 4.98 -1.83
C PRO A 155 18.24 6.18 -1.07
N ILE A 156 16.97 6.51 -1.31
CA ILE A 156 16.37 7.74 -0.78
C ILE A 156 16.25 7.70 0.74
N TRP A 157 15.72 6.61 1.27
CA TRP A 157 15.58 6.41 2.71
C TRP A 157 15.69 4.93 3.04
N ARG A 158 16.60 4.59 3.93
CA ARG A 158 16.80 3.22 4.43
C ARG A 158 16.03 3.02 5.71
N SER A 159 14.70 3.01 5.61
CA SER A 159 13.83 2.82 6.75
C SER A 159 13.90 1.41 7.32
N ASP A 160 13.76 1.28 8.65
CA ASP A 160 13.54 0.00 9.28
C ASP A 160 12.04 -0.33 9.22
N ASN A 161 11.72 -1.55 8.81
CA ASN A 161 10.34 -1.97 8.59
C ASN A 161 10.04 -3.26 9.33
N VAL A 162 8.81 -3.37 9.80
CA VAL A 162 8.25 -4.60 10.36
C VAL A 162 7.30 -5.19 9.32
N VAL A 163 7.43 -6.50 9.05
CA VAL A 163 6.57 -7.19 8.09
C VAL A 163 5.43 -7.86 8.83
N TYR A 164 4.23 -7.56 8.40
CA TYR A 164 2.98 -8.18 8.85
C TYR A 164 2.36 -8.97 7.72
N GLY A 165 1.71 -10.07 8.01
CA GLY A 165 1.10 -10.88 6.97
C GLY A 165 0.01 -11.81 7.45
N TRP A 166 -0.67 -12.38 6.48
CA TRP A 166 -1.70 -13.39 6.64
C TRP A 166 -1.25 -14.65 5.91
N ASP A 167 -1.15 -15.75 6.61
CA ASP A 167 -0.70 -17.03 6.03
C ASP A 167 -1.72 -17.62 5.06
N GLU A 168 -2.98 -17.29 5.28
CA GLU A 168 -4.07 -17.68 4.39
C GLU A 168 -4.87 -16.43 3.99
N ILE A 169 -4.98 -16.19 2.70
CA ILE A 169 -5.72 -15.02 2.16
C ILE A 169 -7.19 -15.03 2.61
N ASP A 170 -7.77 -16.21 2.79
CA ASP A 170 -9.15 -16.37 3.28
C ASP A 170 -9.41 -15.64 4.59
N GLN A 171 -8.38 -15.47 5.43
CA GLN A 171 -8.50 -14.72 6.69
C GLN A 171 -8.87 -13.25 6.45
N LEU A 172 -8.46 -12.69 5.31
CA LEU A 172 -8.82 -11.33 4.91
C LEU A 172 -10.15 -11.25 4.17
N LEU A 173 -10.49 -12.29 3.40
CA LEU A 173 -11.65 -12.27 2.52
C LEU A 173 -12.95 -12.66 3.21
N SER A 174 -12.86 -13.36 4.32
CA SER A 174 -14.03 -13.79 5.09
C SER A 174 -14.69 -12.66 5.88
#